data_5f8ad633974d295b92231377b71fc047
#
_entry.id   5f8ad633974d295b92231377b71fc047
#
_cell.length_a   1.000
_cell.length_b   1.000
_cell.length_c   1.000
_cell.angle_alpha   90.00
_cell.angle_beta   90.00
_cell.angle_gamma   90.00
#
_symmetry.space_group_name_H-M   'P 1'
#
loop_
_entity.id
_entity.type
_entity.pdbx_description
1 polymer ?
#
loop_
_entity_poly.entity_id
_entity_poly.type
_entity_poly.pdbx_seq_one_letter_code
_entity_poly.pdbx_strand_id
1 'polypeptide(L)'
;MLKSKTEDEYRQRCSEVTLQSEPQGHFGNFVKMVVDSNPGCLELFSKMETDEERVLCCSSLSKIDHMVVKPIFKPKSAEIAKTKRAEGNEAFQKKRYKQAMMLYTVSVIKSPHTNERPDETLAYSVANRSACFYHLGDMRSCLGDIELALKSGYPAQLAYKLHERKAKCFLLLQQFDQAKTALNVAKKSFEANKSKLDNKKQEQTKKTLRD
;
A
#
# COMPACT_ATOMS: atom_id res chain seq x y z
N MET A 1 13.34 11.59 -26.16
CA MET A 1 14.13 10.56 -26.85
C MET A 1 14.87 9.58 -25.93
N LEU A 2 14.91 9.75 -24.62
CA LEU A 2 15.58 8.83 -23.67
C LEU A 2 14.66 7.71 -23.11
N LYS A 3 13.33 7.80 -23.27
CA LYS A 3 12.36 6.79 -22.77
C LYS A 3 12.25 5.54 -23.66
N SER A 4 12.47 5.65 -24.96
CA SER A 4 12.30 4.52 -25.87
C SER A 4 13.40 3.45 -25.76
N LYS A 5 14.64 3.85 -25.46
CA LYS A 5 15.76 2.88 -25.29
C LYS A 5 15.60 1.97 -24.08
N THR A 6 15.06 2.47 -22.98
CA THR A 6 14.87 1.69 -21.74
C THR A 6 13.75 0.67 -21.85
N GLU A 7 12.71 0.94 -22.64
CA GLU A 7 11.60 0.01 -22.87
C GLU A 7 12.01 -1.15 -23.79
N ASP A 8 12.76 -0.85 -24.83
CA ASP A 8 13.26 -1.88 -25.76
C ASP A 8 14.30 -2.80 -25.08
N GLU A 9 15.19 -2.24 -24.26
CA GLU A 9 16.12 -3.03 -23.43
C GLU A 9 15.40 -3.90 -22.41
N TYR A 10 14.30 -3.42 -21.80
CA TYR A 10 13.50 -4.19 -20.87
C TYR A 10 12.75 -5.34 -21.57
N ARG A 11 12.16 -5.06 -22.76
CA ARG A 11 11.51 -6.08 -23.60
C ARG A 11 12.48 -7.16 -24.07
N GLN A 12 13.69 -6.76 -24.47
CA GLN A 12 14.74 -7.70 -24.88
C GLN A 12 15.19 -8.57 -23.71
N ARG A 13 15.43 -8.01 -22.53
CA ARG A 13 15.74 -8.77 -21.31
C ARG A 13 14.61 -9.72 -20.90
N CYS A 14 13.33 -9.31 -20.97
CA CYS A 14 12.22 -10.19 -20.68
C CYS A 14 12.13 -11.35 -21.66
N SER A 15 12.37 -11.13 -22.95
CA SER A 15 12.40 -12.20 -23.95
C SER A 15 13.59 -13.15 -23.77
N GLU A 16 14.76 -12.65 -23.42
CA GLU A 16 15.96 -13.45 -23.14
C GLU A 16 15.83 -14.29 -21.86
N VAL A 17 15.25 -13.72 -20.79
CA VAL A 17 15.00 -14.45 -19.54
C VAL A 17 13.95 -15.56 -19.71
N THR A 18 12.96 -15.36 -20.57
CA THR A 18 11.94 -16.37 -20.84
C THR A 18 12.46 -17.55 -21.65
N LEU A 19 13.54 -17.37 -22.40
CA LEU A 19 14.11 -18.40 -23.28
C LEU A 19 15.30 -19.18 -22.67
N GLN A 20 15.91 -18.70 -21.58
CA GLN A 20 17.19 -19.26 -21.08
C GLN A 20 17.13 -19.96 -19.72
N SER A 21 16.07 -19.86 -18.96
CA SER A 21 15.95 -20.56 -17.68
C SER A 21 14.63 -21.32 -17.57
N GLU A 22 14.70 -22.65 -17.41
CA GLU A 22 13.51 -23.41 -17.01
C GLU A 22 13.03 -22.87 -15.67
N PRO A 23 11.73 -22.48 -15.57
CA PRO A 23 11.18 -22.00 -14.32
C PRO A 23 11.27 -23.10 -13.27
N GLN A 24 11.98 -22.85 -12.17
CA GLN A 24 12.14 -23.82 -11.09
C GLN A 24 11.12 -23.62 -9.97
N GLY A 25 10.75 -24.72 -9.29
CA GLY A 25 9.80 -24.71 -8.16
C GLY A 25 8.33 -24.73 -8.57
N HIS A 26 7.44 -24.57 -7.60
CA HIS A 26 5.98 -24.65 -7.82
C HIS A 26 5.44 -23.69 -8.86
N PHE A 27 5.98 -22.47 -8.90
CA PHE A 27 5.60 -21.47 -9.91
C PHE A 27 6.07 -21.88 -11.31
N GLY A 28 7.28 -22.42 -11.41
CA GLY A 28 7.81 -22.90 -12.68
C GLY A 28 7.04 -24.06 -13.25
N ASN A 29 6.68 -25.03 -12.44
CA ASN A 29 5.82 -26.16 -12.85
C ASN A 29 4.44 -25.66 -13.29
N PHE A 30 3.89 -24.64 -12.65
CA PHE A 30 2.65 -24.00 -13.04
C PHE A 30 2.75 -23.34 -14.42
N VAL A 31 3.79 -22.52 -14.65
CA VAL A 31 4.02 -21.86 -15.94
C VAL A 31 4.17 -22.90 -17.03
N LYS A 32 4.98 -23.93 -16.82
CA LYS A 32 5.16 -25.03 -17.77
C LYS A 32 3.83 -25.72 -18.12
N MET A 33 3.01 -26.05 -17.12
CA MET A 33 1.72 -26.67 -17.33
C MET A 33 0.76 -25.77 -18.14
N VAL A 34 0.75 -24.45 -17.89
CA VAL A 34 -0.07 -23.49 -18.66
C VAL A 34 0.41 -23.45 -20.12
N VAL A 35 1.70 -23.35 -20.35
CA VAL A 35 2.30 -23.30 -21.69
C VAL A 35 2.02 -24.60 -22.45
N ASP A 36 2.25 -25.76 -21.84
CA ASP A 36 2.01 -27.06 -22.44
C ASP A 36 0.52 -27.29 -22.80
N SER A 37 -0.38 -26.66 -22.02
CA SER A 37 -1.83 -26.76 -22.25
C SER A 37 -2.36 -25.76 -23.28
N ASN A 38 -1.57 -24.76 -23.65
CA ASN A 38 -1.96 -23.70 -24.57
C ASN A 38 -0.84 -23.46 -25.60
N PRO A 39 -0.64 -24.32 -26.59
CA PRO A 39 0.37 -24.16 -27.60
C PRO A 39 0.28 -22.79 -28.31
N GLY A 40 1.38 -22.11 -28.48
CA GLY A 40 1.44 -20.78 -29.10
C GLY A 40 1.08 -19.61 -28.19
N CYS A 41 0.71 -19.84 -26.92
CA CYS A 41 0.35 -18.75 -26.01
C CYS A 41 1.49 -17.74 -25.79
N LEU A 42 2.74 -18.20 -25.74
CA LEU A 42 3.91 -17.32 -25.57
C LEU A 42 4.13 -16.42 -26.81
N GLU A 43 3.94 -16.98 -28.01
CA GLU A 43 4.03 -16.18 -29.24
C GLU A 43 2.91 -15.14 -29.32
N LEU A 44 1.70 -15.53 -28.94
CA LEU A 44 0.55 -14.61 -28.87
C LEU A 44 0.81 -13.50 -27.86
N PHE A 45 1.28 -13.85 -26.67
CA PHE A 45 1.60 -12.91 -25.59
C PHE A 45 2.69 -11.91 -25.97
N SER A 46 3.71 -12.37 -26.73
CA SER A 46 4.81 -11.51 -27.20
C SER A 46 4.39 -10.47 -28.24
N LYS A 47 3.27 -10.70 -28.94
CA LYS A 47 2.71 -9.79 -29.95
C LYS A 47 1.81 -8.70 -29.34
N MET A 48 1.50 -8.78 -28.06
CA MET A 48 0.61 -7.83 -27.39
C MET A 48 1.37 -6.58 -26.96
N GLU A 49 0.80 -5.42 -27.24
CA GLU A 49 1.41 -4.13 -26.99
C GLU A 49 1.06 -3.59 -25.60
N THR A 50 -0.16 -3.83 -25.12
CA THR A 50 -0.65 -3.29 -23.85
C THR A 50 -0.76 -4.35 -22.74
N ASP A 51 -0.73 -3.91 -21.49
CA ASP A 51 -0.91 -4.81 -20.34
C ASP A 51 -2.34 -5.33 -20.25
N GLU A 52 -3.34 -4.56 -20.70
CA GLU A 52 -4.73 -4.99 -20.79
C GLU A 52 -4.89 -6.18 -21.76
N GLU A 53 -4.26 -6.11 -22.93
CA GLU A 53 -4.26 -7.21 -23.89
C GLU A 53 -3.59 -8.47 -23.34
N ARG A 54 -2.47 -8.31 -22.61
CA ARG A 54 -1.78 -9.41 -21.93
C ARG A 54 -2.64 -10.06 -20.85
N VAL A 55 -3.35 -9.25 -20.05
CA VAL A 55 -4.27 -9.76 -19.03
C VAL A 55 -5.45 -10.49 -19.66
N LEU A 56 -6.03 -9.95 -20.74
CA LEU A 56 -7.11 -10.62 -21.49
C LEU A 56 -6.63 -11.94 -22.10
N CYS A 57 -5.43 -11.96 -22.67
CA CYS A 57 -4.82 -13.19 -23.19
C CYS A 57 -4.66 -14.22 -22.07
N CYS A 58 -4.06 -13.85 -20.96
CA CYS A 58 -3.92 -14.76 -19.82
C CYS A 58 -5.27 -15.29 -19.33
N SER A 59 -6.30 -14.44 -19.26
CA SER A 59 -7.64 -14.85 -18.81
C SER A 59 -8.35 -15.81 -19.77
N SER A 60 -7.95 -15.85 -21.06
CA SER A 60 -8.50 -16.75 -22.06
C SER A 60 -7.79 -18.10 -22.14
N LEU A 61 -6.66 -18.28 -21.45
CA LEU A 61 -5.90 -19.52 -21.49
C LEU A 61 -6.63 -20.65 -20.74
N SER A 62 -6.76 -21.82 -21.37
CA SER A 62 -7.33 -22.99 -20.72
C SER A 62 -6.50 -23.39 -19.48
N LYS A 63 -7.18 -23.88 -18.44
CA LYS A 63 -6.62 -24.20 -17.12
C LYS A 63 -6.26 -23.04 -16.20
N ILE A 64 -6.14 -21.80 -16.70
CA ILE A 64 -6.11 -20.64 -15.79
C ILE A 64 -7.48 -20.47 -15.12
N ASP A 65 -8.59 -20.68 -15.82
CA ASP A 65 -9.93 -20.63 -15.22
C ASP A 65 -10.16 -21.73 -14.15
N HIS A 66 -9.59 -22.92 -14.32
CA HIS A 66 -9.68 -23.98 -13.32
C HIS A 66 -8.64 -23.85 -12.22
N MET A 67 -7.57 -23.14 -12.50
CA MET A 67 -6.56 -22.65 -11.58
C MET A 67 -6.75 -21.16 -11.29
N VAL A 68 -7.93 -20.62 -11.51
CA VAL A 68 -8.29 -19.50 -10.66
C VAL A 68 -7.93 -20.03 -9.29
N VAL A 69 -6.69 -19.79 -8.96
CA VAL A 69 -6.16 -19.86 -7.64
C VAL A 69 -7.30 -19.25 -6.90
N LYS A 70 -8.19 -20.09 -6.32
CA LYS A 70 -9.25 -19.57 -5.46
C LYS A 70 -8.47 -18.60 -4.66
N PRO A 71 -8.61 -17.29 -4.93
CA PRO A 71 -7.67 -16.38 -4.36
C PRO A 71 -7.74 -16.75 -2.92
N ILE A 72 -6.60 -17.11 -2.30
CA ILE A 72 -6.58 -17.36 -0.86
C ILE A 72 -6.75 -15.96 -0.28
N PHE A 73 -7.74 -15.27 -0.79
CA PHE A 73 -8.39 -14.13 -0.21
C PHE A 73 -9.13 -14.71 0.99
N LYS A 74 -8.35 -14.99 2.03
CA LYS A 74 -8.97 -15.04 3.33
C LYS A 74 -9.87 -13.82 3.39
N PRO A 75 -11.18 -14.00 3.57
CA PRO A 75 -12.14 -12.92 3.37
C PRO A 75 -11.69 -11.68 4.14
N LYS A 76 -11.97 -10.52 3.58
CA LYS A 76 -11.79 -9.26 4.29
C LYS A 76 -12.55 -9.34 5.60
N SER A 77 -11.93 -8.92 6.70
CA SER A 77 -12.54 -8.96 8.03
C SER A 77 -12.15 -7.70 8.79
N ALA A 78 -13.15 -6.87 9.07
CA ALA A 78 -12.98 -5.65 9.85
C ALA A 78 -12.45 -5.94 11.26
N GLU A 79 -12.87 -7.05 11.85
CA GLU A 79 -12.43 -7.47 13.18
C GLU A 79 -10.95 -7.84 13.19
N ILE A 80 -10.52 -8.70 12.25
CA ILE A 80 -9.10 -9.06 12.11
C ILE A 80 -8.27 -7.81 11.81
N ALA A 81 -8.75 -6.91 10.95
CA ALA A 81 -8.05 -5.67 10.64
C ALA A 81 -7.86 -4.80 11.90
N LYS A 82 -8.90 -4.61 12.69
CA LYS A 82 -8.84 -3.85 13.96
C LYS A 82 -7.88 -4.50 14.97
N THR A 83 -7.95 -5.81 15.14
CA THR A 83 -7.06 -6.56 16.05
C THR A 83 -5.61 -6.39 15.62
N LYS A 84 -5.30 -6.59 14.32
CA LYS A 84 -3.93 -6.44 13.82
C LYS A 84 -3.42 -5.01 13.91
N ARG A 85 -4.28 -4.01 13.77
CA ARG A 85 -3.93 -2.61 14.02
C ARG A 85 -3.61 -2.37 15.50
N ALA A 86 -4.38 -2.94 16.42
CA ALA A 86 -4.12 -2.81 17.86
C ALA A 86 -2.78 -3.46 18.25
N GLU A 87 -2.53 -4.70 17.82
CA GLU A 87 -1.23 -5.37 18.01
C GLU A 87 -0.07 -4.55 17.42
N GLY A 88 -0.29 -3.92 16.24
CA GLY A 88 0.66 -3.02 15.61
C GLY A 88 0.96 -1.78 16.46
N ASN A 89 -0.05 -1.21 17.11
CA ASN A 89 0.12 -0.08 18.03
C ASN A 89 0.99 -0.46 19.24
N GLU A 90 0.78 -1.65 19.82
CA GLU A 90 1.61 -2.14 20.92
C GLU A 90 3.07 -2.35 20.49
N ALA A 91 3.29 -2.96 19.32
CA ALA A 91 4.62 -3.14 18.78
C ALA A 91 5.32 -1.78 18.52
N PHE A 92 4.57 -0.80 18.01
CA PHE A 92 5.06 0.56 17.77
C PHE A 92 5.46 1.26 19.07
N GLN A 93 4.65 1.17 20.12
CA GLN A 93 4.98 1.72 21.44
C GLN A 93 6.27 1.12 22.02
N LYS A 94 6.49 -0.19 21.76
CA LYS A 94 7.72 -0.90 22.12
C LYS A 94 8.90 -0.62 21.17
N LYS A 95 8.75 0.37 20.24
CA LYS A 95 9.74 0.74 19.21
C LYS A 95 10.14 -0.40 18.26
N ARG A 96 9.34 -1.47 18.18
CA ARG A 96 9.53 -2.60 17.27
C ARG A 96 8.96 -2.29 15.89
N TYR A 97 9.54 -1.27 15.22
CA TYR A 97 8.96 -0.68 14.01
C TYR A 97 8.78 -1.67 12.85
N LYS A 98 9.71 -2.60 12.64
CA LYS A 98 9.57 -3.66 11.62
C LYS A 98 8.37 -4.57 11.89
N GLN A 99 8.19 -5.01 13.14
CA GLN A 99 7.06 -5.84 13.55
C GLN A 99 5.74 -5.06 13.43
N ALA A 100 5.70 -3.80 13.89
CA ALA A 100 4.53 -2.94 13.77
C ALA A 100 4.12 -2.76 12.30
N MET A 101 5.08 -2.49 11.41
CA MET A 101 4.86 -2.37 9.97
C MET A 101 4.21 -3.62 9.37
N MET A 102 4.68 -4.81 9.73
CA MET A 102 4.09 -6.07 9.26
C MET A 102 2.64 -6.23 9.75
N LEU A 103 2.37 -5.94 11.02
CA LEU A 103 1.04 -6.03 11.62
C LEU A 103 0.06 -5.03 10.97
N TYR A 104 0.49 -3.79 10.73
CA TYR A 104 -0.31 -2.81 9.99
C TYR A 104 -0.54 -3.24 8.54
N THR A 105 0.45 -3.87 7.90
CA THR A 105 0.26 -4.41 6.54
C THR A 105 -0.81 -5.50 6.52
N VAL A 106 -0.82 -6.42 7.48
CA VAL A 106 -1.90 -7.41 7.60
C VAL A 106 -3.25 -6.72 7.84
N SER A 107 -3.29 -5.68 8.68
CA SER A 107 -4.51 -4.90 8.91
C SER A 107 -5.03 -4.26 7.62
N VAL A 108 -4.15 -3.65 6.81
CA VAL A 108 -4.49 -3.07 5.50
C VAL A 108 -5.08 -4.12 4.56
N ILE A 109 -4.42 -5.30 4.44
CA ILE A 109 -4.88 -6.39 3.58
C ILE A 109 -6.25 -6.91 4.01
N LYS A 110 -6.53 -6.93 5.31
CA LYS A 110 -7.78 -7.46 5.88
C LYS A 110 -8.92 -6.45 5.94
N SER A 111 -8.64 -5.16 5.82
CA SER A 111 -9.67 -4.13 5.82
C SER A 111 -10.66 -4.31 4.66
N PRO A 112 -11.98 -4.27 4.94
CA PRO A 112 -13.03 -4.44 3.93
C PRO A 112 -13.33 -3.13 3.18
N HIS A 113 -12.30 -2.37 2.88
CA HIS A 113 -12.43 -1.08 2.19
C HIS A 113 -12.97 -1.26 0.76
N THR A 114 -13.97 -0.47 0.41
CA THR A 114 -14.47 -0.28 -0.95
C THR A 114 -14.55 1.22 -1.26
N ASN A 115 -14.60 1.58 -2.54
CA ASN A 115 -14.75 2.99 -2.93
C ASN A 115 -16.05 3.61 -2.40
N GLU A 116 -17.09 2.80 -2.23
CA GLU A 116 -18.40 3.23 -1.72
C GLU A 116 -18.45 3.32 -0.18
N ARG A 117 -17.61 2.57 0.51
CA ARG A 117 -17.54 2.53 1.97
C ARG A 117 -16.10 2.66 2.44
N PRO A 118 -15.64 3.90 2.69
CA PRO A 118 -14.34 4.13 3.29
C PRO A 118 -14.25 3.43 4.65
N ASP A 119 -13.25 2.59 4.84
CA ASP A 119 -13.00 1.96 6.14
C ASP A 119 -11.97 2.78 6.91
N GLU A 120 -12.40 3.37 8.02
CA GLU A 120 -11.51 4.10 8.91
C GLU A 120 -10.31 3.24 9.35
N THR A 121 -10.50 1.93 9.53
CA THR A 121 -9.42 1.02 9.92
C THR A 121 -8.31 1.00 8.88
N LEU A 122 -8.67 1.01 7.58
CA LEU A 122 -7.69 1.12 6.50
C LEU A 122 -6.89 2.41 6.63
N ALA A 123 -7.59 3.55 6.69
CA ALA A 123 -6.96 4.86 6.75
C ALA A 123 -6.00 4.99 7.96
N TYR A 124 -6.44 4.54 9.14
CA TYR A 124 -5.59 4.54 10.33
C TYR A 124 -4.41 3.56 10.21
N SER A 125 -4.60 2.37 9.65
CA SER A 125 -3.53 1.37 9.53
C SER A 125 -2.44 1.84 8.58
N VAL A 126 -2.82 2.43 7.44
CA VAL A 126 -1.88 3.03 6.50
C VAL A 126 -1.16 4.23 7.13
N ALA A 127 -1.89 5.12 7.83
CA ALA A 127 -1.30 6.25 8.54
C ALA A 127 -0.30 5.81 9.61
N ASN A 128 -0.57 4.73 10.33
CA ASN A 128 0.34 4.17 11.34
C ASN A 128 1.53 3.47 10.68
N ARG A 129 1.32 2.78 9.56
CA ARG A 129 2.41 2.16 8.79
C ARG A 129 3.37 3.21 8.24
N SER A 130 2.88 4.36 7.79
CA SER A 130 3.74 5.47 7.38
C SER A 130 4.66 5.94 8.51
N ALA A 131 4.21 5.89 9.78
CA ALA A 131 5.07 6.20 10.91
C ALA A 131 6.20 5.18 11.08
N CYS A 132 5.91 3.90 10.84
CA CYS A 132 6.94 2.86 10.85
C CYS A 132 7.99 3.10 9.77
N PHE A 133 7.57 3.36 8.52
CA PHE A 133 8.49 3.69 7.43
C PHE A 133 9.37 4.89 7.74
N TYR A 134 8.80 5.95 8.34
CA TYR A 134 9.57 7.11 8.79
C TYR A 134 10.69 6.71 9.76
N HIS A 135 10.37 5.92 10.80
CA HIS A 135 11.35 5.46 11.79
C HIS A 135 12.37 4.46 11.23
N LEU A 136 12.02 3.74 10.16
CA LEU A 136 12.92 2.81 9.46
C LEU A 136 13.79 3.48 8.39
N GLY A 137 13.60 4.79 8.14
CA GLY A 137 14.37 5.53 7.15
C GLY A 137 13.86 5.40 5.71
N ASP A 138 12.72 4.73 5.48
CA ASP A 138 12.12 4.62 4.15
C ASP A 138 11.15 5.79 3.89
N MET A 139 11.71 6.91 3.48
CA MET A 139 10.95 8.13 3.24
C MET A 139 10.00 8.02 2.05
N ARG A 140 10.36 7.23 1.01
CA ARG A 140 9.50 7.05 -0.18
C ARG A 140 8.22 6.29 0.17
N SER A 141 8.34 5.15 0.83
CA SER A 141 7.18 4.38 1.29
C SER A 141 6.35 5.15 2.31
N CYS A 142 6.99 5.93 3.18
CA CYS A 142 6.30 6.81 4.12
C CYS A 142 5.41 7.83 3.39
N LEU A 143 5.94 8.52 2.38
CA LEU A 143 5.18 9.51 1.59
C LEU A 143 4.02 8.86 0.85
N GLY A 144 4.23 7.70 0.24
CA GLY A 144 3.16 6.93 -0.43
C GLY A 144 2.02 6.54 0.52
N ASP A 145 2.35 6.06 1.71
CA ASP A 145 1.36 5.71 2.73
C ASP A 145 0.62 6.95 3.28
N ILE A 146 1.29 8.08 3.42
CA ILE A 146 0.62 9.33 3.81
C ILE A 146 -0.45 9.72 2.79
N GLU A 147 -0.12 9.68 1.51
CA GLU A 147 -1.07 10.02 0.44
C GLU A 147 -2.23 9.03 0.38
N LEU A 148 -1.93 7.73 0.52
CA LEU A 148 -2.96 6.70 0.55
C LEU A 148 -3.89 6.89 1.75
N ALA A 149 -3.37 7.16 2.94
CA ALA A 149 -4.18 7.40 4.13
C ALA A 149 -5.14 8.58 3.95
N LEU A 150 -4.65 9.71 3.41
CA LEU A 150 -5.46 10.89 3.13
C LEU A 150 -6.57 10.59 2.10
N LYS A 151 -6.27 9.84 1.05
CA LYS A 151 -7.25 9.40 0.03
C LYS A 151 -8.27 8.40 0.60
N SER A 152 -7.87 7.59 1.57
CA SER A 152 -8.74 6.57 2.19
C SER A 152 -9.64 7.11 3.30
N GLY A 153 -9.78 8.43 3.44
CA GLY A 153 -10.67 9.03 4.43
C GLY A 153 -10.08 9.17 5.83
N TYR A 154 -8.75 9.35 5.95
CA TYR A 154 -8.15 9.67 7.24
C TYR A 154 -8.79 10.93 7.85
N PRO A 155 -9.17 10.92 9.15
CA PRO A 155 -9.90 12.02 9.75
C PRO A 155 -9.24 13.39 9.58
N ALA A 156 -9.98 14.34 9.02
CA ALA A 156 -9.46 15.68 8.71
C ALA A 156 -8.87 16.39 9.94
N GLN A 157 -9.47 16.19 11.13
CA GLN A 157 -8.98 16.77 12.38
C GLN A 157 -7.61 16.23 12.81
N LEU A 158 -7.19 15.09 12.29
CA LEU A 158 -5.89 14.48 12.59
C LEU A 158 -4.90 14.59 11.42
N ALA A 159 -5.36 15.07 10.25
CA ALA A 159 -4.57 15.12 9.02
C ALA A 159 -3.28 15.96 9.16
N TYR A 160 -3.27 16.95 10.05
CA TYR A 160 -2.08 17.74 10.35
C TYR A 160 -0.86 16.87 10.74
N LYS A 161 -1.09 15.74 11.44
CA LYS A 161 -0.01 14.81 11.83
C LYS A 161 0.65 14.14 10.63
N LEU A 162 -0.15 13.84 9.60
CA LEU A 162 0.35 13.27 8.35
C LEU A 162 1.12 14.32 7.54
N HIS A 163 0.59 15.54 7.44
CA HIS A 163 1.27 16.63 6.74
C HIS A 163 2.58 17.05 7.44
N GLU A 164 2.62 17.02 8.78
CA GLU A 164 3.86 17.23 9.54
C GLU A 164 4.89 16.15 9.24
N ARG A 165 4.47 14.86 9.22
CA ARG A 165 5.36 13.75 8.85
C ARG A 165 5.84 13.87 7.40
N LYS A 166 4.95 14.28 6.48
CA LYS A 166 5.28 14.56 5.09
C LYS A 166 6.38 15.63 4.98
N ALA A 167 6.25 16.72 5.73
CA ALA A 167 7.27 17.77 5.77
C ALA A 167 8.62 17.24 6.28
N LYS A 168 8.61 16.44 7.36
CA LYS A 168 9.83 15.81 7.90
C LYS A 168 10.49 14.86 6.87
N CYS A 169 9.71 14.08 6.12
CA CYS A 169 10.25 13.24 5.05
C CYS A 169 10.92 14.07 3.96
N PHE A 170 10.30 15.17 3.52
CA PHE A 170 10.87 16.03 2.51
C PHE A 170 12.13 16.75 2.99
N LEU A 171 12.21 17.12 4.27
CA LEU A 171 13.44 17.68 4.87
C LEU A 171 14.59 16.66 4.80
N LEU A 172 14.34 15.41 5.17
CA LEU A 172 15.35 14.35 5.11
C LEU A 172 15.77 14.01 3.67
N LEU A 173 14.88 14.22 2.70
CA LEU A 173 15.18 14.09 1.26
C LEU A 173 15.78 15.38 0.65
N GLN A 174 16.06 16.41 1.45
CA GLN A 174 16.58 17.72 1.02
C GLN A 174 15.67 18.47 0.02
N GLN A 175 14.38 18.16 0.04
CA GLN A 175 13.35 18.78 -0.82
C GLN A 175 12.68 19.93 -0.06
N PHE A 176 13.39 21.03 0.12
CA PHE A 176 13.01 22.13 1.04
C PHE A 176 11.72 22.83 0.67
N ASP A 177 11.44 23.07 -0.62
CA ASP A 177 10.20 23.73 -1.06
C ASP A 177 8.98 22.86 -0.78
N GLN A 178 9.07 21.56 -1.02
CA GLN A 178 8.02 20.60 -0.72
C GLN A 178 7.81 20.46 0.79
N ALA A 179 8.89 20.50 1.58
CA ALA A 179 8.81 20.49 3.03
C ALA A 179 8.08 21.72 3.57
N LYS A 180 8.42 22.92 3.06
CA LYS A 180 7.76 24.19 3.41
C LYS A 180 6.27 24.15 3.06
N THR A 181 5.93 23.67 1.88
CA THR A 181 4.55 23.53 1.44
C THR A 181 3.76 22.57 2.34
N ALA A 182 4.30 21.40 2.63
CA ALA A 182 3.68 20.41 3.50
C ALA A 182 3.50 20.94 4.95
N LEU A 183 4.47 21.70 5.47
CA LEU A 183 4.38 22.32 6.78
C LEU A 183 3.29 23.41 6.84
N ASN A 184 3.15 24.21 5.79
CA ASN A 184 2.08 25.20 5.69
C ASN A 184 0.69 24.54 5.67
N VAL A 185 0.54 23.42 4.96
CA VAL A 185 -0.69 22.63 4.97
C VAL A 185 -0.96 22.06 6.36
N ALA A 186 0.07 21.54 7.05
CA ALA A 186 -0.06 21.04 8.42
C ALA A 186 -0.58 22.13 9.37
N LYS A 187 0.01 23.33 9.32
CA LYS A 187 -0.41 24.48 10.14
C LYS A 187 -1.87 24.85 9.89
N LYS A 188 -2.25 25.03 8.61
CA LYS A 188 -3.63 25.36 8.24
C LYS A 188 -4.62 24.28 8.72
N SER A 189 -4.29 23.00 8.54
CA SER A 189 -5.11 21.87 8.98
C SER A 189 -5.24 21.83 10.50
N PHE A 190 -4.18 22.14 11.24
CA PHE A 190 -4.22 22.20 12.70
C PHE A 190 -5.10 23.34 13.19
N GLU A 191 -4.90 24.57 12.70
CA GLU A 191 -5.68 25.74 13.11
C GLU A 191 -7.18 25.58 12.80
N ALA A 192 -7.52 25.05 11.62
CA ALA A 192 -8.91 24.79 11.24
C ALA A 192 -9.64 23.77 12.14
N ASN A 193 -8.89 22.92 12.85
CA ASN A 193 -9.46 21.86 13.69
C ASN A 193 -9.15 22.03 15.18
N LYS A 194 -8.49 23.10 15.57
CA LYS A 194 -8.03 23.35 16.95
C LYS A 194 -9.16 23.28 17.97
N SER A 195 -10.27 23.97 17.73
CA SER A 195 -11.44 23.96 18.63
C SER A 195 -12.04 22.57 18.83
N LYS A 196 -12.09 21.74 17.78
CA LYS A 196 -12.59 20.37 17.87
C LYS A 196 -11.65 19.46 18.67
N LEU A 197 -10.35 19.68 18.58
CA LEU A 197 -9.33 18.94 19.33
C LEU A 197 -9.36 19.27 20.81
N ASP A 198 -9.54 20.54 21.15
CA ASP A 198 -9.61 21.00 22.55
C ASP A 198 -10.87 20.48 23.23
N ASN A 199 -12.03 20.53 22.57
CA ASN A 199 -13.26 19.97 23.09
C ASN A 199 -13.16 18.45 23.36
N LYS A 200 -12.54 17.69 22.45
CA LYS A 200 -12.36 16.25 22.63
C LYS A 200 -11.43 15.89 23.80
N LYS A 201 -10.37 16.68 24.03
CA LYS A 201 -9.51 16.53 25.19
C LYS A 201 -10.26 16.82 26.50
N GLN A 202 -11.06 17.89 26.53
CA GLN A 202 -11.88 18.24 27.69
C GLN A 202 -12.92 17.17 28.02
N GLU A 203 -13.59 16.58 27.01
CA GLU A 203 -14.53 15.47 27.22
C GLU A 203 -13.84 14.21 27.75
N GLN A 204 -12.66 13.87 27.23
CA GLN A 204 -11.90 12.73 27.76
C GLN A 204 -11.47 12.96 29.20
N THR A 205 -11.02 14.17 29.55
CA THR A 205 -10.64 14.51 30.92
C THR A 205 -11.86 14.46 31.87
N LYS A 206 -13.02 14.96 31.43
CA LYS A 206 -14.25 14.88 32.21
C LYS A 206 -14.73 13.45 32.44
N LYS A 207 -14.52 12.57 31.46
CA LYS A 207 -14.87 11.15 31.60
C LYS A 207 -13.96 10.43 32.58
N THR A 208 -12.65 10.68 32.51
CA THR A 208 -11.64 10.08 33.42
C THR A 208 -11.83 10.55 34.88
N LEU A 209 -12.44 11.71 35.10
CA LEU A 209 -12.73 12.23 36.46
C LEU A 209 -14.07 11.72 37.02
N ARG A 210 -14.89 11.00 36.23
CA ARG A 210 -16.19 10.43 36.66
C ARG A 210 -16.12 8.93 36.92
N ASP A 211 -15.10 8.26 36.39
CA ASP A 211 -14.76 6.84 36.63
C ASP A 211 -13.72 6.74 37.79
#